data_a16f95641303e9f42e549c144a7a0633
#
_entry.id   a16f95641303e9f42e549c144a7a0633
#
_cell.length_a   1.000
_cell.length_b   1.000
_cell.length_c   1.000
_cell.angle_alpha   90.00
_cell.angle_beta   90.00
_cell.angle_gamma   90.00
#
_symmetry.space_group_name_H-M   'P 1'
#
loop_
_entity.id
_entity.type
_entity.pdbx_description
1 polymer ?
#
loop_
_entity_poly.entity_id
_entity_poly.type
_entity_poly.pdbx_seq_one_letter_code
_entity_poly.pdbx_strand_id
1 'polypeptide(L)'
;MKPLGEETKMKLKLASLALGAVMAAAPAMADLVVPNLSYRTGPYGANGTQYADGFNDYFTLLNERDGGIGGQKVLTPECETAYNTEKGVECYEATKGNGALVYNPLSTGITYQLIPKVSADKIPLYTPGYGRTSAKNGKVFEWIFNAPANYWDGASVAVKYLLDQNGGDLNGKKIALVYHNSAYGKEPIRTLQELAKKHGFSLTELPIDPPGQEQKSQWLQIRRDKPDYVIMWGWGVMNQTAIQEAANIRFPMENFIGIW
;
A
#
# COMPACT_ATOMS: atom_id res chain seq x y z
N MET A 1 18.83 -74.31 16.65
CA MET A 1 18.12 -73.02 16.85
C MET A 1 16.60 -73.33 16.87
N LYS A 2 15.94 -73.08 18.02
CA LYS A 2 14.49 -73.29 18.09
C LYS A 2 13.77 -72.12 17.39
N PRO A 3 12.74 -72.36 16.55
CA PRO A 3 12.00 -71.26 15.91
C PRO A 3 11.21 -70.47 16.95
N LEU A 4 11.20 -69.15 16.82
CA LEU A 4 10.41 -68.24 17.63
C LEU A 4 8.92 -68.60 17.54
N GLY A 5 8.26 -68.80 18.67
CA GLY A 5 6.85 -69.16 18.75
C GLY A 5 5.96 -68.08 18.12
N GLU A 6 4.78 -68.45 17.65
CA GLU A 6 3.81 -67.57 16.97
C GLU A 6 3.41 -66.34 17.79
N GLU A 7 3.33 -66.49 19.11
CA GLU A 7 3.05 -65.37 20.03
C GLU A 7 4.13 -64.27 20.01
N THR A 8 5.39 -64.66 19.85
CA THR A 8 6.53 -63.72 19.78
C THR A 8 6.54 -62.97 18.42
N LYS A 9 6.16 -63.69 17.34
CA LYS A 9 6.01 -63.09 16.00
C LYS A 9 4.83 -62.10 15.93
N MET A 10 3.73 -62.38 16.64
CA MET A 10 2.56 -61.52 16.70
C MET A 10 2.86 -60.26 17.52
N LYS A 11 3.57 -60.38 18.65
CA LYS A 11 4.02 -59.22 19.43
C LYS A 11 5.01 -58.32 18.70
N LEU A 12 5.91 -58.89 17.90
CA LEU A 12 6.82 -58.11 17.04
C LEU A 12 6.10 -57.38 15.88
N LYS A 13 5.08 -57.99 15.29
CA LYS A 13 4.26 -57.33 14.26
C LYS A 13 3.41 -56.20 14.82
N LEU A 14 2.85 -56.36 16.00
CA LEU A 14 2.09 -55.30 16.68
C LEU A 14 2.98 -54.14 17.13
N ALA A 15 4.20 -54.44 17.60
CA ALA A 15 5.18 -53.40 17.94
C ALA A 15 5.67 -52.61 16.72
N SER A 16 5.85 -53.26 15.56
CA SER A 16 6.23 -52.61 14.30
C SER A 16 5.10 -51.75 13.73
N LEU A 17 3.82 -52.12 13.88
CA LEU A 17 2.68 -51.30 13.48
C LEU A 17 2.51 -50.09 14.40
N ALA A 18 2.76 -50.21 15.70
CA ALA A 18 2.68 -49.09 16.64
C ALA A 18 3.81 -48.09 16.43
N LEU A 19 5.02 -48.53 16.08
CA LEU A 19 6.14 -47.64 15.74
C LEU A 19 5.96 -46.89 14.44
N GLY A 20 5.28 -47.49 13.45
CA GLY A 20 4.92 -46.86 12.15
C GLY A 20 3.84 -45.76 12.28
N ALA A 21 2.93 -45.94 13.25
CA ALA A 21 1.83 -44.96 13.45
C ALA A 21 2.27 -43.66 14.18
N VAL A 22 3.37 -43.72 14.96
CA VAL A 22 3.88 -42.55 15.69
C VAL A 22 4.67 -41.59 14.80
N MET A 23 5.14 -42.03 13.62
CA MET A 23 5.90 -41.18 12.70
C MET A 23 5.01 -40.35 11.69
N ALA A 24 3.69 -40.49 11.74
CA ALA A 24 2.81 -39.83 10.77
C ALA A 24 2.05 -38.61 11.33
N ALA A 25 2.21 -38.28 12.60
CA ALA A 25 1.64 -37.04 13.15
C ALA A 25 2.69 -35.94 13.10
N ALA A 26 2.99 -35.42 11.90
CA ALA A 26 3.57 -34.11 11.81
C ALA A 26 2.60 -33.14 12.51
N PRO A 27 3.04 -32.29 13.43
CA PRO A 27 2.16 -31.29 14.02
C PRO A 27 1.58 -30.46 12.89
N ALA A 28 0.25 -30.39 12.79
CA ALA A 28 -0.41 -29.48 11.87
C ALA A 28 0.03 -28.07 12.29
N MET A 29 0.90 -27.46 11.50
CA MET A 29 1.29 -26.06 11.73
C MET A 29 0.07 -25.20 11.42
N ALA A 30 -0.20 -24.21 12.28
CA ALA A 30 -1.31 -23.29 12.06
C ALA A 30 -1.09 -22.50 10.77
N ASP A 31 -2.18 -22.21 10.04
CA ASP A 31 -2.14 -21.39 8.86
C ASP A 31 -1.65 -19.97 9.18
N LEU A 32 -0.99 -19.33 8.22
CA LEU A 32 -0.55 -17.95 8.30
C LEU A 32 -1.70 -17.01 7.92
N VAL A 33 -1.99 -16.02 8.74
CA VAL A 33 -3.10 -15.09 8.47
C VAL A 33 -2.56 -13.74 8.03
N VAL A 34 -2.92 -13.31 6.81
CA VAL A 34 -2.57 -12.00 6.24
C VAL A 34 -3.86 -11.31 5.79
N PRO A 35 -4.51 -10.52 6.64
CA PRO A 35 -5.76 -9.87 6.31
C PRO A 35 -5.64 -8.94 5.11
N ASN A 36 -6.62 -9.00 4.20
CA ASN A 36 -6.77 -8.11 3.06
C ASN A 36 -7.79 -7.00 3.40
N LEU A 37 -7.29 -5.80 3.70
CA LEU A 37 -8.12 -4.63 3.91
C LEU A 37 -8.44 -4.01 2.54
N SER A 38 -9.50 -4.47 1.91
CA SER A 38 -9.89 -4.05 0.56
C SER A 38 -10.74 -2.78 0.54
N TYR A 39 -10.94 -2.23 -0.65
CA TYR A 39 -11.94 -1.19 -0.93
C TYR A 39 -12.55 -1.44 -2.32
N ARG A 40 -13.42 -2.45 -2.39
CA ARG A 40 -14.12 -2.84 -3.63
C ARG A 40 -15.27 -1.91 -3.97
N THR A 41 -15.73 -1.13 -3.02
CA THR A 41 -16.83 -0.20 -3.14
C THR A 41 -16.39 1.26 -2.99
N GLY A 42 -17.30 2.19 -3.29
CA GLY A 42 -17.01 3.62 -3.21
C GLY A 42 -16.27 4.18 -4.44
N PRO A 43 -15.86 5.46 -4.38
CA PRO A 43 -15.34 6.17 -5.57
C PRO A 43 -14.01 5.61 -6.10
N TYR A 44 -13.29 4.84 -5.30
CA TYR A 44 -12.00 4.22 -5.65
C TYR A 44 -12.11 2.70 -5.88
N GLY A 45 -13.33 2.15 -5.85
CA GLY A 45 -13.57 0.71 -5.95
C GLY A 45 -12.97 0.04 -7.19
N ALA A 46 -12.93 0.74 -8.32
CA ALA A 46 -12.31 0.22 -9.54
C ALA A 46 -10.83 -0.16 -9.35
N ASN A 47 -10.07 0.65 -8.60
CA ASN A 47 -8.68 0.35 -8.27
C ASN A 47 -8.58 -0.72 -7.17
N GLY A 48 -9.42 -0.61 -6.14
CA GLY A 48 -9.39 -1.51 -4.98
C GLY A 48 -9.77 -2.93 -5.33
N THR A 49 -10.74 -3.13 -6.22
CA THR A 49 -11.14 -4.46 -6.68
C THR A 49 -9.99 -5.20 -7.37
N GLN A 50 -9.33 -4.55 -8.32
CA GLN A 50 -8.21 -5.18 -9.04
C GLN A 50 -7.04 -5.53 -8.11
N TYR A 51 -6.74 -4.66 -7.14
CA TYR A 51 -5.72 -4.96 -6.16
C TYR A 51 -6.11 -6.14 -5.26
N ALA A 52 -7.34 -6.14 -4.73
CA ALA A 52 -7.83 -7.19 -3.85
C ALA A 52 -7.85 -8.56 -4.54
N ASP A 53 -8.25 -8.59 -5.81
CA ASP A 53 -8.22 -9.82 -6.62
C ASP A 53 -6.79 -10.31 -6.80
N GLY A 54 -5.86 -9.45 -7.26
CA GLY A 54 -4.47 -9.83 -7.43
C GLY A 54 -3.78 -10.28 -6.13
N PHE A 55 -4.14 -9.66 -4.99
CA PHE A 55 -3.66 -10.07 -3.68
C PHE A 55 -4.13 -11.49 -3.32
N ASN A 56 -5.42 -11.77 -3.47
CA ASN A 56 -6.00 -13.07 -3.17
C ASN A 56 -5.51 -14.16 -4.15
N ASP A 57 -5.42 -13.83 -5.44
CA ASP A 57 -4.93 -14.74 -6.47
C ASP A 57 -3.48 -15.14 -6.25
N TYR A 58 -2.62 -14.18 -5.84
CA TYR A 58 -1.23 -14.46 -5.52
C TYR A 58 -1.09 -15.48 -4.38
N PHE A 59 -1.79 -15.27 -3.28
CA PHE A 59 -1.73 -16.21 -2.14
C PHE A 59 -2.41 -17.55 -2.44
N THR A 60 -3.47 -17.57 -3.25
CA THR A 60 -4.07 -18.80 -3.76
C THR A 60 -3.06 -19.59 -4.58
N LEU A 61 -2.40 -18.93 -5.54
CA LEU A 61 -1.36 -19.55 -6.35
C LEU A 61 -0.20 -20.09 -5.48
N LEU A 62 0.26 -19.30 -4.51
CA LEU A 62 1.33 -19.70 -3.60
C LEU A 62 0.94 -20.94 -2.79
N ASN A 63 -0.30 -20.99 -2.30
CA ASN A 63 -0.82 -22.13 -1.55
C ASN A 63 -0.92 -23.40 -2.39
N GLU A 64 -1.39 -23.28 -3.63
CA GLU A 64 -1.60 -24.44 -4.52
C GLU A 64 -0.32 -24.91 -5.18
N ARG A 65 0.52 -23.99 -5.65
CA ARG A 65 1.76 -24.33 -6.36
C ARG A 65 2.87 -24.75 -5.40
N ASP A 66 3.06 -24.01 -4.30
CA ASP A 66 4.23 -24.14 -3.43
C ASP A 66 3.88 -24.76 -2.06
N GLY A 67 2.61 -25.05 -1.80
CA GLY A 67 2.13 -25.54 -0.50
C GLY A 67 2.16 -24.49 0.60
N GLY A 68 2.10 -23.20 0.22
CA GLY A 68 2.18 -22.05 1.14
C GLY A 68 3.60 -21.64 1.48
N ILE A 69 3.80 -21.08 2.66
CA ILE A 69 5.11 -20.62 3.14
C ILE A 69 5.60 -21.59 4.22
N GLY A 70 6.70 -22.29 3.93
CA GLY A 70 7.24 -23.29 4.86
C GLY A 70 6.28 -24.44 5.17
N GLY A 71 5.40 -24.79 4.22
CA GLY A 71 4.37 -25.82 4.37
C GLY A 71 3.11 -25.35 5.09
N GLN A 72 2.98 -24.07 5.42
CA GLN A 72 1.79 -23.46 6.03
C GLN A 72 1.01 -22.70 4.97
N LYS A 73 -0.31 -22.90 4.89
CA LYS A 73 -1.17 -22.11 4.00
C LYS A 73 -1.27 -20.67 4.48
N VAL A 74 -1.38 -19.74 3.54
CA VAL A 74 -1.65 -18.33 3.81
C VAL A 74 -3.13 -18.08 3.59
N LEU A 75 -3.81 -17.65 4.66
CA LEU A 75 -5.21 -17.23 4.64
C LEU A 75 -5.29 -15.71 4.51
N THR A 76 -6.14 -15.23 3.61
CA THR A 76 -6.32 -13.79 3.34
C THR A 76 -7.76 -13.34 3.63
N PRO A 77 -8.21 -13.36 4.91
CA PRO A 77 -9.55 -12.89 5.23
C PRO A 77 -9.71 -11.44 4.79
N GLU A 78 -10.73 -11.21 3.96
CA GLU A 78 -10.97 -9.89 3.39
C GLU A 78 -11.93 -9.08 4.28
N CYS A 79 -11.60 -7.79 4.49
CA CYS A 79 -12.45 -6.84 5.17
C CYS A 79 -12.57 -5.56 4.34
N GLU A 80 -13.82 -5.22 3.98
CA GLU A 80 -14.15 -4.11 3.10
C GLU A 80 -14.13 -2.77 3.83
N THR A 81 -13.21 -1.88 3.45
CA THR A 81 -13.04 -0.56 4.06
C THR A 81 -13.75 0.57 3.31
N ALA A 82 -14.16 0.36 2.06
CA ALA A 82 -14.66 1.39 1.15
C ALA A 82 -13.73 2.63 1.05
N TYR A 83 -12.42 2.44 1.28
CA TYR A 83 -11.41 3.51 1.40
C TYR A 83 -11.71 4.52 2.53
N ASN A 84 -12.52 4.12 3.50
CA ASN A 84 -12.92 4.93 4.66
C ASN A 84 -12.00 4.63 5.85
N THR A 85 -11.50 5.69 6.48
CA THR A 85 -10.51 5.56 7.56
C THR A 85 -11.07 4.87 8.80
N GLU A 86 -12.32 5.17 9.19
CA GLU A 86 -12.97 4.57 10.36
C GLU A 86 -13.20 3.08 10.14
N LYS A 87 -13.77 2.70 8.99
CA LYS A 87 -13.94 1.29 8.60
C LYS A 87 -12.61 0.54 8.52
N GLY A 88 -11.53 1.20 8.07
CA GLY A 88 -10.20 0.60 8.08
C GLY A 88 -9.72 0.26 9.49
N VAL A 89 -10.00 1.11 10.47
CA VAL A 89 -9.71 0.84 11.89
C VAL A 89 -10.60 -0.29 12.43
N GLU A 90 -11.89 -0.30 12.09
CA GLU A 90 -12.82 -1.38 12.45
C GLU A 90 -12.34 -2.73 11.89
N CYS A 91 -11.95 -2.78 10.61
CA CYS A 91 -11.39 -3.98 9.99
C CYS A 91 -10.13 -4.48 10.72
N TYR A 92 -9.22 -3.58 11.09
CA TYR A 92 -8.05 -3.92 11.88
C TYR A 92 -8.44 -4.57 13.23
N GLU A 93 -9.31 -3.90 14.00
CA GLU A 93 -9.74 -4.39 15.32
C GLU A 93 -10.46 -5.75 15.23
N ALA A 94 -11.28 -5.95 14.18
CA ALA A 94 -12.01 -7.19 13.97
C ALA A 94 -11.12 -8.37 13.58
N THR A 95 -9.96 -8.12 12.94
CA THR A 95 -9.14 -9.19 12.38
C THR A 95 -7.83 -9.44 13.13
N LYS A 96 -7.31 -8.48 13.91
CA LYS A 96 -6.02 -8.61 14.60
C LYS A 96 -5.94 -9.78 15.58
N GLY A 97 -7.05 -10.11 16.25
CA GLY A 97 -7.13 -11.21 17.20
C GLY A 97 -7.09 -12.61 16.58
N ASN A 98 -7.19 -12.70 15.26
CA ASN A 98 -7.20 -13.97 14.53
C ASN A 98 -5.79 -14.44 14.09
N GLY A 99 -4.74 -13.96 14.72
CA GLY A 99 -3.36 -14.33 14.40
C GLY A 99 -2.78 -13.59 13.19
N ALA A 100 -3.27 -12.39 12.91
CA ALA A 100 -2.78 -11.55 11.81
C ALA A 100 -1.27 -11.28 11.95
N LEU A 101 -0.50 -11.62 10.91
CA LEU A 101 0.96 -11.50 10.88
C LEU A 101 1.44 -10.13 10.41
N VAL A 102 0.71 -9.50 9.51
CA VAL A 102 1.07 -8.22 8.91
C VAL A 102 -0.16 -7.54 8.33
N TYR A 103 -0.17 -6.22 8.32
CA TYR A 103 -1.21 -5.43 7.65
C TYR A 103 -0.64 -4.60 6.51
N ASN A 104 -1.42 -4.52 5.43
CA ASN A 104 -1.24 -3.58 4.33
C ASN A 104 -2.58 -2.87 4.09
N PRO A 105 -2.80 -1.68 4.71
CA PRO A 105 -4.12 -1.05 4.73
C PRO A 105 -4.51 -0.33 3.44
N LEU A 106 -3.63 -0.24 2.43
CA LEU A 106 -3.85 0.38 1.11
C LEU A 106 -4.37 1.82 1.13
N SER A 107 -4.24 2.50 2.26
CA SER A 107 -4.67 3.89 2.44
C SER A 107 -3.74 4.60 3.42
N THR A 108 -3.27 5.79 3.03
CA THR A 108 -2.47 6.64 3.91
C THR A 108 -3.27 7.09 5.14
N GLY A 109 -4.56 7.41 4.96
CA GLY A 109 -5.44 7.79 6.07
C GLY A 109 -5.59 6.68 7.10
N ILE A 110 -5.85 5.46 6.64
CA ILE A 110 -5.93 4.27 7.50
C ILE A 110 -4.57 4.02 8.17
N THR A 111 -3.48 4.09 7.41
CA THR A 111 -2.11 3.92 7.95
C THR A 111 -1.86 4.83 9.14
N TYR A 112 -2.18 6.12 9.03
CA TYR A 112 -1.96 7.08 10.12
C TYR A 112 -2.70 6.69 11.40
N GLN A 113 -3.92 6.18 11.29
CA GLN A 113 -4.72 5.73 12.44
C GLN A 113 -4.21 4.41 13.04
N LEU A 114 -3.66 3.54 12.18
CA LEU A 114 -3.17 2.23 12.64
C LEU A 114 -1.78 2.30 13.30
N ILE A 115 -0.94 3.30 13.01
CA ILE A 115 0.42 3.41 13.58
C ILE A 115 0.46 3.21 15.10
N PRO A 116 -0.30 3.90 15.95
CA PRO A 116 -0.27 3.68 17.38
C PRO A 116 -0.80 2.30 17.80
N LYS A 117 -1.76 1.76 17.06
CA LYS A 117 -2.39 0.46 17.33
C LYS A 117 -1.46 -0.70 17.04
N VAL A 118 -0.89 -0.74 15.84
CA VAL A 118 0.05 -1.80 15.45
C VAL A 118 1.32 -1.79 16.31
N SER A 119 1.75 -0.61 16.76
CA SER A 119 2.88 -0.48 17.67
C SER A 119 2.57 -1.06 19.05
N ALA A 120 1.36 -0.85 19.57
CA ALA A 120 0.91 -1.43 20.84
C ALA A 120 0.70 -2.96 20.72
N ASP A 121 0.13 -3.41 19.63
CA ASP A 121 -0.17 -4.82 19.36
C ASP A 121 1.06 -5.60 18.85
N LYS A 122 2.15 -4.91 18.48
CA LYS A 122 3.39 -5.47 17.90
C LYS A 122 3.12 -6.26 16.61
N ILE A 123 2.26 -5.74 15.75
CA ILE A 123 1.94 -6.32 14.45
C ILE A 123 2.56 -5.43 13.36
N PRO A 124 3.39 -5.97 12.46
CA PRO A 124 3.98 -5.20 11.37
C PRO A 124 2.93 -4.54 10.48
N LEU A 125 3.15 -3.26 10.15
CA LEU A 125 2.37 -2.51 9.15
C LEU A 125 3.27 -2.22 7.95
N TYR A 126 2.96 -2.82 6.81
CA TYR A 126 3.69 -2.66 5.56
C TYR A 126 2.97 -1.70 4.62
N THR A 127 3.68 -0.68 4.14
CA THR A 127 3.11 0.35 3.27
C THR A 127 4.02 0.57 2.05
N PRO A 128 3.86 -0.24 0.97
CA PRO A 128 4.74 -0.18 -0.20
C PRO A 128 4.48 1.08 -1.03
N GLY A 129 5.39 2.05 -0.94
CA GLY A 129 5.32 3.29 -1.73
C GLY A 129 4.28 4.31 -1.27
N TYR A 130 3.56 4.05 -0.19
CA TYR A 130 2.53 4.95 0.36
C TYR A 130 2.60 5.02 1.89
N GLY A 131 1.65 5.69 2.53
CA GLY A 131 1.55 5.78 3.98
C GLY A 131 2.28 7.01 4.56
N ARG A 132 2.71 6.91 5.81
CA ARG A 132 3.40 8.02 6.49
C ARG A 132 4.90 7.98 6.17
N THR A 133 5.40 8.92 5.41
CA THR A 133 6.82 8.95 5.02
C THR A 133 7.79 9.08 6.20
N SER A 134 7.44 9.85 7.25
CA SER A 134 8.28 9.95 8.44
C SER A 134 8.46 8.61 9.17
N ALA A 135 7.62 7.61 8.89
CA ALA A 135 7.73 6.28 9.45
C ALA A 135 8.95 5.49 8.94
N LYS A 136 9.65 5.99 7.91
CA LYS A 136 10.97 5.47 7.51
C LYS A 136 12.01 5.52 8.64
N ASN A 137 11.80 6.34 9.65
CA ASN A 137 12.62 6.34 10.86
C ASN A 137 12.24 5.18 11.79
N GLY A 138 12.78 3.99 11.54
CA GLY A 138 12.51 2.79 12.31
C GLY A 138 12.88 2.85 13.79
N LYS A 139 13.70 3.84 14.22
CA LYS A 139 13.96 4.07 15.65
C LYS A 139 12.76 4.65 16.40
N VAL A 140 11.85 5.30 15.68
CA VAL A 140 10.62 5.90 16.23
C VAL A 140 9.40 5.04 15.89
N PHE A 141 9.41 4.41 14.71
CA PHE A 141 8.28 3.65 14.17
C PHE A 141 8.69 2.19 13.95
N GLU A 142 8.98 1.48 15.03
CA GLU A 142 9.56 0.12 15.00
C GLU A 142 8.73 -0.91 14.23
N TRP A 143 7.41 -0.71 14.18
CA TRP A 143 6.47 -1.64 13.57
C TRP A 143 5.94 -1.20 12.20
N ILE A 144 6.50 -0.13 11.64
CA ILE A 144 6.07 0.43 10.35
C ILE A 144 7.17 0.22 9.31
N PHE A 145 6.82 -0.46 8.22
CA PHE A 145 7.75 -0.80 7.13
C PHE A 145 7.30 -0.08 5.84
N ASN A 146 7.92 1.04 5.57
CA ASN A 146 7.69 1.86 4.39
C ASN A 146 8.80 1.61 3.35
N ALA A 147 8.56 0.71 2.41
CA ALA A 147 9.55 0.28 1.41
C ALA A 147 8.84 -0.13 0.10
N PRO A 148 9.48 -0.03 -1.08
CA PRO A 148 10.88 0.38 -1.32
C PRO A 148 11.08 1.91 -1.35
N ALA A 149 10.02 2.70 -1.55
CA ALA A 149 10.05 4.15 -1.67
C ALA A 149 8.91 4.78 -0.84
N ASN A 150 8.91 6.09 -0.71
CA ASN A 150 7.93 6.86 0.01
C ASN A 150 7.55 8.14 -0.74
N TYR A 151 6.63 8.94 -0.23
CA TYR A 151 6.16 10.15 -0.91
C TYR A 151 7.21 11.26 -1.02
N TRP A 152 8.15 11.36 -0.09
CA TRP A 152 9.24 12.35 -0.20
C TRP A 152 10.21 11.95 -1.29
N ASP A 153 10.48 10.66 -1.46
CA ASP A 153 11.26 10.14 -2.58
C ASP A 153 10.55 10.44 -3.90
N GLY A 154 9.25 10.15 -4.01
CA GLY A 154 8.45 10.43 -5.20
C GLY A 154 8.44 11.92 -5.59
N ALA A 155 8.25 12.81 -4.60
CA ALA A 155 8.32 14.25 -4.82
C ALA A 155 9.72 14.70 -5.30
N SER A 156 10.77 14.14 -4.70
CA SER A 156 12.15 14.43 -5.08
C SER A 156 12.48 13.95 -6.49
N VAL A 157 11.99 12.75 -6.86
CA VAL A 157 12.15 12.20 -8.23
C VAL A 157 11.41 13.05 -9.26
N ALA A 158 10.20 13.52 -8.96
CA ALA A 158 9.46 14.43 -9.86
C ALA A 158 10.25 15.71 -10.13
N VAL A 159 10.79 16.34 -9.09
CA VAL A 159 11.61 17.56 -9.25
C VAL A 159 12.95 17.25 -9.96
N LYS A 160 13.57 16.11 -9.67
CA LYS A 160 14.80 15.66 -10.37
C LYS A 160 14.54 15.48 -11.86
N TYR A 161 13.42 14.85 -12.23
CA TYR A 161 13.01 14.72 -13.62
C TYR A 161 12.86 16.09 -14.30
N LEU A 162 12.20 17.04 -13.64
CA LEU A 162 12.05 18.40 -14.17
C LEU A 162 13.39 19.13 -14.33
N LEU A 163 14.30 18.98 -13.37
CA LEU A 163 15.67 19.50 -13.50
C LEU A 163 16.38 18.93 -14.73
N ASP A 164 16.29 17.63 -14.95
CA ASP A 164 16.92 16.97 -16.10
C ASP A 164 16.34 17.49 -17.44
N GLN A 165 15.00 17.74 -17.48
CA GLN A 165 14.36 18.31 -18.67
C GLN A 165 14.72 19.80 -18.91
N ASN A 166 15.22 20.51 -17.90
CA ASN A 166 15.56 21.94 -17.98
C ASN A 166 17.07 22.21 -17.87
N GLY A 167 17.93 21.23 -18.20
CA GLY A 167 19.37 21.41 -18.15
C GLY A 167 19.95 21.66 -16.75
N GLY A 168 19.23 21.20 -15.71
CA GLY A 168 19.63 21.31 -14.31
C GLY A 168 19.15 22.57 -13.59
N ASP A 169 18.35 23.43 -14.25
CA ASP A 169 17.88 24.70 -13.68
C ASP A 169 16.35 24.82 -13.72
N LEU A 170 15.75 25.16 -12.59
CA LEU A 170 14.32 25.47 -12.45
C LEU A 170 14.07 26.91 -11.97
N ASN A 171 15.12 27.74 -11.92
CA ASN A 171 14.99 29.11 -11.43
C ASN A 171 13.96 29.90 -12.25
N GLY A 172 13.01 30.52 -11.55
CA GLY A 172 11.90 31.28 -12.13
C GLY A 172 10.77 30.46 -12.75
N LYS A 173 10.87 29.14 -12.79
CA LYS A 173 9.77 28.26 -13.21
C LYS A 173 8.60 28.28 -12.24
N LYS A 174 7.41 28.06 -12.75
CA LYS A 174 6.17 27.95 -11.98
C LYS A 174 5.67 26.52 -12.00
N ILE A 175 5.51 25.92 -10.84
CA ILE A 175 4.99 24.55 -10.71
C ILE A 175 3.70 24.60 -9.90
N ALA A 176 2.63 24.00 -10.42
CA ALA A 176 1.39 23.79 -9.67
C ALA A 176 1.34 22.35 -9.15
N LEU A 177 1.14 22.20 -7.84
CA LEU A 177 0.81 20.93 -7.20
C LEU A 177 -0.71 20.82 -7.08
N VAL A 178 -1.33 19.98 -7.88
CA VAL A 178 -2.75 19.61 -7.75
C VAL A 178 -2.82 18.35 -6.93
N TYR A 179 -3.40 18.43 -5.75
CA TYR A 179 -3.30 17.32 -4.81
C TYR A 179 -4.60 16.96 -4.10
N HIS A 180 -4.73 15.68 -3.79
CA HIS A 180 -5.84 15.14 -2.99
C HIS A 180 -5.80 15.72 -1.57
N ASN A 181 -6.85 16.43 -1.15
CA ASN A 181 -6.91 17.08 0.16
C ASN A 181 -7.12 16.06 1.30
N SER A 182 -6.10 15.27 1.56
CA SER A 182 -6.07 14.24 2.60
C SER A 182 -4.66 14.06 3.14
N ALA A 183 -4.48 13.17 4.12
CA ALA A 183 -3.16 12.80 4.61
C ALA A 183 -2.21 12.37 3.49
N TYR A 184 -2.72 11.62 2.48
CA TYR A 184 -1.96 11.22 1.30
C TYR A 184 -1.43 12.41 0.50
N GLY A 185 -2.32 13.27 0.04
CA GLY A 185 -1.95 14.36 -0.88
C GLY A 185 -1.11 15.47 -0.21
N LYS A 186 -1.12 15.54 1.12
CA LYS A 186 -0.32 16.49 1.90
C LYS A 186 1.11 16.03 2.17
N GLU A 187 1.41 14.76 2.02
CA GLU A 187 2.74 14.19 2.28
C GLU A 187 3.89 14.87 1.49
N PRO A 188 3.75 15.16 0.18
CA PRO A 188 4.83 15.74 -0.60
C PRO A 188 5.03 17.25 -0.38
N ILE A 189 4.07 17.97 0.21
CA ILE A 189 4.03 19.45 0.23
C ILE A 189 5.33 20.02 0.79
N ARG A 190 5.72 19.62 2.01
CA ARG A 190 6.93 20.15 2.65
C ARG A 190 8.18 19.89 1.83
N THR A 191 8.31 18.70 1.27
CA THR A 191 9.45 18.34 0.40
C THR A 191 9.49 19.23 -0.83
N LEU A 192 8.34 19.44 -1.50
CA LEU A 192 8.26 20.31 -2.67
C LEU A 192 8.54 21.77 -2.33
N GLN A 193 8.08 22.27 -1.17
CA GLN A 193 8.40 23.62 -0.70
C GLN A 193 9.90 23.82 -0.43
N GLU A 194 10.57 22.83 0.17
CA GLU A 194 12.01 22.87 0.41
C GLU A 194 12.79 22.80 -0.92
N LEU A 195 12.34 21.97 -1.87
CA LEU A 195 12.94 21.89 -3.20
C LEU A 195 12.69 23.16 -4.02
N ALA A 196 11.53 23.80 -3.87
CA ALA A 196 11.24 25.09 -4.50
C ALA A 196 12.22 26.18 -4.05
N LYS A 197 12.47 26.28 -2.76
CA LYS A 197 13.49 27.19 -2.21
C LYS A 197 14.89 26.87 -2.72
N LYS A 198 15.25 25.60 -2.79
CA LYS A 198 16.57 25.14 -3.21
C LYS A 198 16.86 25.43 -4.67
N HIS A 199 15.84 25.25 -5.54
CA HIS A 199 16.00 25.29 -7.00
C HIS A 199 15.36 26.54 -7.64
N GLY A 200 14.84 27.49 -6.83
CA GLY A 200 14.36 28.77 -7.29
C GLY A 200 13.05 28.76 -8.08
N PHE A 201 12.27 27.68 -8.03
CA PHE A 201 10.94 27.66 -8.66
C PHE A 201 9.84 28.12 -7.68
N SER A 202 8.74 28.65 -8.22
CA SER A 202 7.53 28.95 -7.42
C SER A 202 6.63 27.74 -7.39
N LEU A 203 6.05 27.43 -6.21
CA LEU A 203 5.09 26.33 -6.00
C LEU A 203 3.72 26.91 -5.66
N THR A 204 2.71 26.56 -6.46
CA THR A 204 1.29 26.84 -6.16
C THR A 204 0.59 25.56 -5.73
N GLU A 205 -0.02 25.57 -4.58
CA GLU A 205 -0.68 24.40 -3.98
C GLU A 205 -2.20 24.49 -4.22
N LEU A 206 -2.75 23.49 -4.91
CA LEU A 206 -4.15 23.45 -5.34
C LEU A 206 -4.82 22.19 -4.76
N PRO A 207 -5.45 22.28 -3.57
CA PRO A 207 -6.16 21.16 -2.97
C PRO A 207 -7.44 20.84 -3.73
N ILE A 208 -7.73 19.53 -3.81
CA ILE A 208 -8.99 19.01 -4.33
C ILE A 208 -9.57 18.04 -3.32
N ASP A 209 -10.80 18.29 -2.90
CA ASP A 209 -11.47 17.46 -1.92
C ASP A 209 -11.89 16.10 -2.51
N PRO A 210 -11.77 15.00 -1.73
CA PRO A 210 -12.24 13.69 -2.16
C PRO A 210 -13.74 13.68 -2.49
N PRO A 211 -14.16 12.93 -3.51
CA PRO A 211 -13.38 12.00 -4.34
C PRO A 211 -12.62 12.65 -5.49
N GLY A 212 -12.66 13.95 -5.64
CA GLY A 212 -11.84 14.67 -6.60
C GLY A 212 -12.48 14.87 -7.99
N GLN A 213 -13.80 14.80 -8.09
CA GLN A 213 -14.53 15.05 -9.33
C GLN A 213 -14.78 16.54 -9.62
N GLU A 214 -14.77 17.38 -8.59
CA GLU A 214 -14.99 18.83 -8.69
C GLU A 214 -13.65 19.56 -8.70
N GLN A 215 -13.09 19.82 -9.91
CA GLN A 215 -11.76 20.40 -10.10
C GLN A 215 -11.75 21.68 -10.95
N LYS A 216 -12.90 22.11 -11.43
CA LYS A 216 -13.00 23.20 -12.41
C LYS A 216 -12.33 24.50 -11.96
N SER A 217 -12.46 24.85 -10.67
CA SER A 217 -11.86 26.07 -10.11
C SER A 217 -10.33 26.03 -10.14
N GLN A 218 -9.73 24.89 -9.80
CA GLN A 218 -8.28 24.71 -9.82
C GLN A 218 -7.72 24.80 -11.24
N TRP A 219 -8.39 24.17 -12.21
CA TRP A 219 -7.96 24.21 -13.61
C TRP A 219 -8.18 25.56 -14.26
N LEU A 220 -9.21 26.32 -13.88
CA LEU A 220 -9.35 27.73 -14.27
C LEU A 220 -8.23 28.61 -13.70
N GLN A 221 -7.80 28.32 -12.46
CA GLN A 221 -6.64 28.99 -11.86
C GLN A 221 -5.35 28.65 -12.63
N ILE A 222 -5.11 27.37 -12.95
CA ILE A 222 -3.96 26.92 -13.78
C ILE A 222 -3.96 27.64 -15.14
N ARG A 223 -5.12 27.74 -15.79
CA ARG A 223 -5.26 28.47 -17.06
C ARG A 223 -4.88 29.95 -16.96
N ARG A 224 -5.25 30.61 -15.86
CA ARG A 224 -4.92 32.01 -15.60
C ARG A 224 -3.45 32.21 -15.26
N ASP A 225 -2.93 31.39 -14.35
CA ASP A 225 -1.60 31.55 -13.75
C ASP A 225 -0.48 30.99 -14.63
N LYS A 226 -0.85 30.12 -15.59
CA LYS A 226 0.02 29.51 -16.62
C LYS A 226 1.31 28.93 -16.00
N PRO A 227 1.23 27.93 -15.12
CA PRO A 227 2.42 27.26 -14.63
C PRO A 227 3.15 26.54 -15.77
N ASP A 228 4.47 26.45 -15.67
CA ASP A 228 5.30 25.69 -16.60
C ASP A 228 5.02 24.20 -16.49
N TYR A 229 4.75 23.69 -15.26
CA TYR A 229 4.50 22.29 -14.97
C TYR A 229 3.36 22.11 -13.98
N VAL A 230 2.66 20.98 -14.11
CA VAL A 230 1.70 20.47 -13.14
C VAL A 230 2.19 19.16 -12.58
N ILE A 231 2.26 19.05 -11.26
CA ILE A 231 2.42 17.77 -10.55
C ILE A 231 1.05 17.39 -10.00
N MET A 232 0.48 16.30 -10.55
CA MET A 232 -0.82 15.77 -10.13
C MET A 232 -0.63 14.68 -9.08
N TRP A 233 -0.94 15.00 -7.84
CA TRP A 233 -0.85 14.09 -6.71
C TRP A 233 -2.23 13.60 -6.28
N GLY A 234 -2.86 12.87 -7.18
CA GLY A 234 -4.24 12.40 -7.07
C GLY A 234 -4.36 10.88 -6.97
N TRP A 235 -5.60 10.41 -6.92
CA TRP A 235 -5.92 8.99 -6.89
C TRP A 235 -7.23 8.68 -7.61
N GLY A 236 -7.24 7.58 -8.39
CA GLY A 236 -8.43 7.04 -9.05
C GLY A 236 -9.17 8.06 -9.92
N VAL A 237 -10.46 8.25 -9.66
CA VAL A 237 -11.34 9.16 -10.43
C VAL A 237 -10.85 10.60 -10.46
N MET A 238 -10.11 11.03 -9.46
CA MET A 238 -9.50 12.36 -9.42
C MET A 238 -8.50 12.57 -10.56
N ASN A 239 -7.68 11.55 -10.87
CA ASN A 239 -6.72 11.62 -11.96
C ASN A 239 -7.40 11.67 -13.32
N GLN A 240 -8.48 10.92 -13.51
CA GLN A 240 -9.27 10.94 -14.74
C GLN A 240 -9.87 12.34 -15.00
N THR A 241 -10.48 12.93 -13.97
CA THR A 241 -11.02 14.29 -14.03
C THR A 241 -9.93 15.32 -14.30
N ALA A 242 -8.77 15.19 -13.66
CA ALA A 242 -7.64 16.09 -13.86
C ALA A 242 -7.15 16.09 -15.31
N ILE A 243 -7.03 14.92 -15.94
CA ILE A 243 -6.64 14.79 -17.35
C ILE A 243 -7.66 15.43 -18.26
N GLN A 244 -8.96 15.24 -18.01
CA GLN A 244 -10.04 15.85 -18.77
C GLN A 244 -10.02 17.38 -18.66
N GLU A 245 -9.87 17.90 -17.45
CA GLU A 245 -9.83 19.36 -17.22
C GLU A 245 -8.55 19.98 -17.78
N ALA A 246 -7.41 19.31 -17.70
CA ALA A 246 -6.17 19.75 -18.35
C ALA A 246 -6.36 19.86 -19.88
N ALA A 247 -6.99 18.86 -20.49
CA ALA A 247 -7.31 18.88 -21.91
C ALA A 247 -8.29 20.01 -22.27
N ASN A 248 -9.33 20.24 -21.47
CA ASN A 248 -10.32 21.30 -21.66
C ASN A 248 -9.68 22.71 -21.71
N ILE A 249 -8.67 22.96 -20.89
CA ILE A 249 -7.93 24.22 -20.87
C ILE A 249 -6.74 24.23 -21.85
N ARG A 250 -6.52 23.15 -22.58
CA ARG A 250 -5.39 22.93 -23.50
C ARG A 250 -4.02 23.05 -22.79
N PHE A 251 -3.91 22.48 -21.61
CA PHE A 251 -2.62 22.40 -20.92
C PHE A 251 -1.69 21.43 -21.68
N PRO A 252 -0.41 21.77 -21.89
CA PRO A 252 0.55 20.89 -22.56
C PRO A 252 0.77 19.62 -21.73
N MET A 253 0.34 18.46 -22.24
CA MET A 253 0.37 17.22 -21.47
C MET A 253 1.78 16.67 -21.24
N GLU A 254 2.76 17.09 -22.01
CA GLU A 254 4.20 16.85 -21.79
C GLU A 254 4.72 17.51 -20.50
N ASN A 255 4.00 18.52 -20.01
CA ASN A 255 4.32 19.24 -18.76
C ASN A 255 3.46 18.78 -17.57
N PHE A 256 2.67 17.72 -17.76
CA PHE A 256 1.81 17.12 -16.73
C PHE A 256 2.47 15.88 -16.16
N ILE A 257 2.83 15.90 -14.88
CA ILE A 257 3.45 14.78 -14.18
C ILE A 257 2.41 14.15 -13.26
N GLY A 258 2.02 12.92 -13.57
CA GLY A 258 1.11 12.12 -12.76
C GLY A 258 1.86 11.29 -11.73
N ILE A 259 1.27 11.18 -10.54
CA ILE A 259 1.68 10.23 -9.49
C ILE A 259 0.52 9.25 -9.30
N TRP A 260 0.81 7.97 -9.42
CA TRP A 260 -0.17 6.85 -9.43
C TRP A 260 -0.99 6.73 -10.72
#